data_9876b64b85a3a2df9cb1dfd92cb579e6
#
_entry.id   9876b64b85a3a2df9cb1dfd92cb579e6
#
_cell.length_a   1.000
_cell.length_b   1.000
_cell.length_c   1.000
_cell.angle_alpha   90.00
_cell.angle_beta   90.00
_cell.angle_gamma   90.00
#
_symmetry.space_group_name_H-M   'P 1'
#
loop_
_entity.id
_entity.type
_entity.pdbx_description
1 polymer ?
#
loop_
_entity_poly.entity_id
_entity_poly.type
_entity_poly.pdbx_seq_one_letter_code
_entity_poly.pdbx_strand_id
1 'polypeptide(L)'
;MPLFVAKRTLPGITPAALMSAGVRAKTCCAEMTQEGESVRWVRSFFLPSTEQSHCYFDAASKLAVEEANQRARVPFDEVIEVIEMTPDMV
;
A
#
# COMPACT_ATOMS: atom_id res chain seq x y z
N MET A 1 -2.01 -7.05 -13.42
CA MET A 1 -1.06 -5.94 -13.18
C MET A 1 0.02 -6.41 -12.21
N PRO A 2 1.22 -5.79 -12.24
CA PRO A 2 2.23 -6.08 -11.23
C PRO A 2 1.74 -5.81 -9.82
N LEU A 3 2.33 -6.52 -8.88
CA LEU A 3 2.05 -6.35 -7.46
C LEU A 3 3.26 -5.67 -6.81
N PHE A 4 2.98 -4.71 -5.94
CA PHE A 4 4.02 -3.96 -5.23
C PHE A 4 3.74 -4.00 -3.73
N VAL A 5 4.80 -3.94 -2.93
CA VAL A 5 4.67 -3.73 -1.49
C VAL A 5 5.24 -2.37 -1.11
N ALA A 6 4.46 -1.62 -0.35
CA ALA A 6 4.94 -0.39 0.29
C ALA A 6 5.27 -0.75 1.75
N LYS A 7 6.54 -0.65 2.09
CA LYS A 7 7.01 -0.92 3.46
C LYS A 7 7.12 0.39 4.20
N ARG A 8 6.64 0.41 5.43
CA ARG A 8 6.67 1.61 6.25
C ARG A 8 6.88 1.29 7.73
N THR A 9 7.54 2.20 8.42
CA THR A 9 7.73 2.15 9.87
C THR A 9 6.79 3.18 10.48
N LEU A 10 5.94 2.75 11.41
CA LEU A 10 4.87 3.58 11.96
C LEU A 10 4.96 3.58 13.49
N PRO A 11 6.03 4.16 14.07
CA PRO A 11 6.23 4.10 15.52
C PRO A 11 5.09 4.80 16.26
N GLY A 12 4.54 4.10 17.25
CA GLY A 12 3.50 4.65 18.10
C GLY A 12 2.15 4.84 17.44
N ILE A 13 1.92 4.27 16.23
CA ILE A 13 0.65 4.47 15.54
C ILE A 13 -0.49 3.82 16.32
N THR A 14 -1.58 4.57 16.46
CA THR A 14 -2.80 4.06 17.11
C THR A 14 -3.65 3.27 16.12
N PRO A 15 -4.51 2.35 16.60
CA PRO A 15 -5.46 1.66 15.71
C PRO A 15 -6.33 2.64 14.91
N ALA A 16 -6.78 3.73 15.53
CA ALA A 16 -7.59 4.74 14.85
C ALA A 16 -6.82 5.42 13.72
N ALA A 17 -5.55 5.78 13.97
CA ALA A 17 -4.70 6.41 12.96
C ALA A 17 -4.40 5.44 11.81
N LEU A 18 -4.21 4.16 12.12
CA LEU A 18 -3.97 3.13 11.10
C LEU A 18 -5.19 2.96 10.20
N MET A 19 -6.40 2.93 10.77
CA MET A 19 -7.64 2.85 9.99
C MET A 19 -7.84 4.09 9.13
N SER A 20 -7.56 5.28 9.68
CA SER A 20 -7.67 6.53 8.95
C SER A 20 -6.73 6.55 7.74
N ALA A 21 -5.50 6.08 7.92
CA ALA A 21 -4.54 5.97 6.82
C ALA A 21 -5.07 5.03 5.72
N GLY A 22 -5.69 3.92 6.11
CA GLY A 22 -6.29 2.98 5.17
C GLY A 22 -7.41 3.61 4.34
N VAL A 23 -8.28 4.38 4.97
CA VAL A 23 -9.36 5.10 4.28
C VAL A 23 -8.79 6.08 3.26
N ARG A 24 -7.77 6.85 3.64
CA ARG A 24 -7.13 7.80 2.72
C ARG A 24 -6.48 7.09 1.54
N ALA A 25 -5.78 5.99 1.80
CA ALA A 25 -5.13 5.22 0.74
C ALA A 25 -6.16 4.67 -0.25
N LYS A 26 -7.25 4.11 0.25
CA LYS A 26 -8.33 3.58 -0.59
C LYS A 26 -8.93 4.66 -1.47
N THR A 27 -9.21 5.84 -0.90
CA THR A 27 -9.78 6.96 -1.63
C THR A 27 -8.84 7.47 -2.72
N CYS A 28 -7.56 7.65 -2.39
CA CYS A 28 -6.58 8.17 -3.36
C CYS A 28 -6.33 7.18 -4.50
N CYS A 29 -6.33 5.88 -4.22
CA CYS A 29 -6.23 4.85 -5.27
C CYS A 29 -7.42 4.92 -6.22
N ALA A 30 -8.62 5.10 -5.69
CA ALA A 30 -9.82 5.20 -6.52
C ALA A 30 -9.77 6.45 -7.40
N GLU A 31 -9.35 7.58 -6.85
CA GLU A 31 -9.22 8.83 -7.62
C GLU A 31 -8.22 8.68 -8.76
N MET A 32 -7.05 8.12 -8.48
CA MET A 32 -6.01 7.91 -9.50
C MET A 32 -6.49 6.98 -10.61
N THR A 33 -7.18 5.91 -10.24
CA THR A 33 -7.72 4.95 -11.22
C THR A 33 -8.71 5.64 -12.15
N GLN A 34 -9.55 6.53 -11.62
CA GLN A 34 -10.46 7.33 -12.43
C GLN A 34 -9.73 8.29 -13.36
N GLU A 35 -8.56 8.76 -12.96
CA GLU A 35 -7.72 9.64 -13.78
C GLU A 35 -6.94 8.88 -14.86
N GLY A 36 -7.04 7.55 -14.90
CA GLY A 36 -6.34 6.72 -15.87
C GLY A 36 -5.07 6.05 -15.35
N GLU A 37 -4.71 6.26 -14.10
CA GLU A 37 -3.55 5.64 -13.43
C GLU A 37 -4.04 4.48 -12.56
N SER A 38 -4.00 3.26 -13.09
CA SER A 38 -4.49 2.09 -12.35
C SER A 38 -3.63 1.81 -11.13
N VAL A 39 -4.25 1.87 -9.96
CA VAL A 39 -3.65 1.48 -8.70
C VAL A 39 -4.75 1.03 -7.74
N ARG A 40 -4.52 -0.10 -7.05
CA ARG A 40 -5.51 -0.64 -6.12
C ARG A 40 -4.79 -1.17 -4.89
N TRP A 41 -5.24 -0.73 -3.71
CA TRP A 41 -4.77 -1.30 -2.46
C TRP A 41 -5.45 -2.66 -2.27
N VAL A 42 -4.66 -3.72 -2.11
CA VAL A 42 -5.15 -5.10 -2.01
C VAL A 42 -5.35 -5.51 -0.56
N ARG A 43 -4.29 -5.39 0.23
CA ARG A 43 -4.31 -5.74 1.65
C ARG A 43 -3.05 -5.23 2.34
N SER A 44 -3.08 -5.24 3.65
CA SER A 44 -1.92 -4.87 4.46
C SER A 44 -1.77 -5.82 5.63
N PHE A 45 -0.53 -5.94 6.10
CA PHE A 45 -0.22 -6.60 7.35
C PHE A 45 0.55 -5.60 8.21
N PHE A 46 0.08 -5.42 9.44
CA PHE A 46 0.80 -4.64 10.43
C PHE A 46 1.54 -5.60 11.36
N LEU A 47 2.81 -5.33 11.63
CA LEU A 47 3.67 -6.13 12.50
C LEU A 47 3.79 -5.41 13.84
N PRO A 48 3.02 -5.82 14.88
CA PRO A 48 3.02 -5.08 16.15
C PRO A 48 4.38 -5.02 16.84
N SER A 49 5.17 -6.09 16.70
CA SER A 49 6.46 -6.17 17.41
C SER A 49 7.48 -5.17 16.90
N THR A 50 7.43 -4.81 15.62
CA THR A 50 8.38 -3.88 15.00
C THR A 50 7.73 -2.56 14.59
N GLU A 51 6.43 -2.45 14.74
CA GLU A 51 5.63 -1.30 14.33
C GLU A 51 5.81 -0.98 12.83
N GLN A 52 5.97 -2.02 12.03
CA GLN A 52 6.09 -1.91 10.59
C GLN A 52 4.80 -2.35 9.91
N SER A 53 4.58 -1.85 8.71
CA SER A 53 3.43 -2.22 7.89
C SER A 53 3.90 -2.59 6.50
N HIS A 54 3.31 -3.64 5.94
CA HIS A 54 3.53 -4.07 4.57
C HIS A 54 2.19 -3.97 3.85
N CYS A 55 2.06 -3.01 2.94
CA CYS A 55 0.81 -2.77 2.21
C CYS A 55 1.01 -3.15 0.75
N TYR A 56 0.13 -4.02 0.23
CA TYR A 56 0.25 -4.56 -1.11
C TYR A 56 -0.72 -3.85 -2.06
N PHE A 57 -0.20 -3.52 -3.26
CA PHE A 57 -0.94 -2.79 -4.27
C PHE A 57 -0.79 -3.46 -5.63
N ASP A 58 -1.91 -3.64 -6.35
CA ASP A 58 -1.88 -3.91 -7.78
C ASP A 58 -1.79 -2.56 -8.47
N ALA A 59 -0.82 -2.37 -9.35
CA ALA A 59 -0.64 -1.08 -9.99
C ALA A 59 0.05 -1.21 -11.34
N ALA A 60 -0.15 -0.22 -12.19
CA ALA A 60 0.51 -0.16 -13.49
C ALA A 60 2.01 0.07 -13.35
N SER A 61 2.44 0.76 -12.29
CA SER A 61 3.85 1.08 -12.07
C SER A 61 4.14 1.34 -10.60
N LYS A 62 5.41 1.27 -10.25
CA LYS A 62 5.90 1.67 -8.93
C LYS A 62 5.55 3.12 -8.63
N LEU A 63 5.70 4.00 -9.63
CA LEU A 63 5.39 5.43 -9.47
C LEU A 63 3.92 5.65 -9.10
N ALA A 64 3.00 4.86 -9.65
CA ALA A 64 1.58 4.97 -9.30
C ALA A 64 1.35 4.65 -7.83
N VAL A 65 2.03 3.63 -7.29
CA VAL A 65 1.94 3.29 -5.86
C VAL A 65 2.50 4.41 -5.00
N GLU A 66 3.66 4.93 -5.37
CA GLU A 66 4.29 6.02 -4.64
C GLU A 66 3.39 7.27 -4.63
N GLU A 67 2.84 7.63 -5.78
CA GLU A 67 1.96 8.78 -5.87
C GLU A 67 0.69 8.61 -5.03
N ALA A 68 0.06 7.44 -5.06
CA ALA A 68 -1.13 7.17 -4.26
C ALA A 68 -0.86 7.36 -2.76
N ASN A 69 0.27 6.86 -2.30
CA ASN A 69 0.65 7.00 -0.89
C ASN A 69 0.99 8.44 -0.53
N GLN A 70 1.64 9.18 -1.42
CA GLN A 70 1.95 10.59 -1.21
C GLN A 70 0.67 11.42 -1.14
N ARG A 71 -0.28 11.19 -2.03
CA ARG A 71 -1.59 11.87 -2.02
C ARG A 71 -2.34 11.58 -0.72
N ALA A 72 -2.25 10.34 -0.24
CA ALA A 72 -2.92 9.90 0.98
C ALA A 72 -2.19 10.38 2.24
N ARG A 73 -1.00 10.94 2.11
CA ARG A 73 -0.15 11.37 3.22
C ARG A 73 0.17 10.21 4.16
N VAL A 74 0.41 9.03 3.58
CA VAL A 74 0.85 7.86 4.33
C VAL A 74 2.33 7.66 4.03
N PRO A 75 3.20 7.73 5.04
CA PRO A 75 4.64 7.59 4.83
C PRO A 75 5.00 6.19 4.38
N PHE A 76 6.06 6.06 3.61
CA PHE A 76 6.62 4.77 3.25
C PHE A 76 8.14 4.89 3.16
N ASP A 77 8.83 3.78 3.49
CA ASP A 77 10.29 3.74 3.43
C ASP A 77 10.74 3.32 2.04
N GLU A 78 10.03 2.36 1.43
CA GLU A 78 10.32 1.90 0.09
C GLU A 78 9.10 1.23 -0.53
N VAL A 79 9.10 1.19 -1.88
CA VAL A 79 8.12 0.44 -2.66
C VAL A 79 8.90 -0.49 -3.57
N ILE A 80 8.59 -1.79 -3.51
CA ILE A 80 9.26 -2.80 -4.34
C ILE A 80 8.24 -3.69 -5.03
N GLU A 81 8.57 -4.10 -6.25
CA GLU A 81 7.77 -5.09 -6.95
C GLU A 81 7.95 -6.45 -6.30
N VAL A 82 6.87 -7.20 -6.15
CA VAL A 82 6.86 -8.53 -5.55
C VAL A 82 6.10 -9.48 -6.44
N ILE A 83 6.38 -10.76 -6.29
CA ILE A 83 5.67 -11.83 -7.01
C ILE A 83 4.98 -12.68 -5.97
N GLU A 84 3.66 -12.81 -6.10
CA GLU A 84 2.88 -13.65 -5.20
C GLU A 84 3.10 -15.11 -5.53
N MET A 85 3.31 -15.92 -4.51
CA MET A 85 3.33 -17.38 -4.64
C MET A 85 2.34 -17.97 -3.64
N THR A 86 1.49 -18.86 -4.13
CA THR A 86 0.54 -19.58 -3.29
C THR A 86 0.74 -21.08 -3.50
N PRO A 87 0.30 -21.93 -2.55
CA PRO A 87 0.41 -23.39 -2.72
C PRO A 87 -0.23 -23.90 -4.01
N ASP A 88 -1.27 -23.23 -4.51
CA ASP A 88 -1.96 -23.64 -5.74
C ASP A 88 -1.09 -23.49 -6.98
N MET A 89 -0.04 -22.70 -6.91
CA MET A 89 0.81 -22.38 -8.05
C MET A 89 1.98 -23.36 -8.23
N VAL A 90 2.17 -24.26 -7.27
CA VAL A 90 3.31 -25.19 -7.26
C VAL A 90 2.84 -26.63 -7.07
#